data_264f5fd8a4611a1f029ce1b7f1896364
#
_entry.id   264f5fd8a4611a1f029ce1b7f1896364
#
_cell.length_a   1.000
_cell.length_b   1.000
_cell.length_c   1.000
_cell.angle_alpha   90.00
_cell.angle_beta   90.00
_cell.angle_gamma   90.00
#
_symmetry.space_group_name_H-M   'P 1'
#
loop_
_entity.id
_entity.type
_entity.pdbx_description
1 polymer ?
#
loop_
_entity_poly.entity_id
_entity_poly.type
_entity_poly.pdbx_seq_one_letter_code
_entity_poly.pdbx_strand_id
1 'polypeptide(L)'
;MPERQSSRKDAIRNREAVLAAADALFTRRESPEDVTMADVAAAAGVGKGTLFRAFGDRAGLLRALYEARLEPIRQAVETGPPPLGPGTPPRDRVPALLDAILCFKLDNRRLALALEEGGTSSPYRAEHYERWHSLLRAVLEQIPGLTDSDFTAHALLAATRADLVEHLTGEEGVPRERMRPRLANFVTKVLASGPPQGLTAEE
;
A
#
# COMPACT_ATOMS: atom_id res chain seq x y z
N MET A 1 20.88 -13.93 -32.13
CA MET A 1 20.37 -13.22 -30.94
C MET A 1 18.96 -13.70 -30.48
N PRO A 2 18.40 -14.90 -30.82
CA PRO A 2 17.07 -15.33 -30.36
C PRO A 2 17.05 -15.89 -28.93
N GLU A 3 18.13 -16.51 -28.43
CA GLU A 3 18.14 -17.21 -27.13
C GLU A 3 17.96 -16.27 -25.91
N ARG A 4 18.54 -15.07 -25.91
CA ARG A 4 18.39 -14.09 -24.82
C ARG A 4 16.96 -13.55 -24.70
N GLN A 5 16.24 -13.49 -25.81
CA GLN A 5 14.86 -12.99 -25.84
C GLN A 5 13.87 -14.05 -25.34
N SER A 6 14.11 -15.33 -25.62
CA SER A 6 13.37 -16.47 -25.08
C SER A 6 13.54 -16.57 -23.56
N SER A 7 14.78 -16.53 -23.07
CA SER A 7 15.10 -16.59 -21.64
C SER A 7 14.43 -15.48 -20.83
N ARG A 8 14.34 -14.25 -21.39
CA ARG A 8 13.65 -13.12 -20.71
C ARG A 8 12.14 -13.30 -20.66
N LYS A 9 11.53 -13.82 -21.72
CA LYS A 9 10.08 -14.12 -21.75
C LYS A 9 9.72 -15.23 -20.77
N ASP A 10 10.55 -16.28 -20.69
CA ASP A 10 10.35 -17.36 -19.72
C ASP A 10 10.52 -16.90 -18.27
N ALA A 11 11.47 -16.00 -18.00
CA ALA A 11 11.64 -15.41 -16.68
C ALA A 11 10.42 -14.57 -16.26
N ILE A 12 9.85 -13.77 -17.17
CA ILE A 12 8.64 -12.98 -16.89
C ILE A 12 7.46 -13.93 -16.62
N ARG A 13 7.23 -14.92 -17.49
CA ARG A 13 6.13 -15.89 -17.31
C ARG A 13 6.26 -16.67 -16.01
N ASN A 14 7.46 -17.10 -15.65
CA ASN A 14 7.71 -17.80 -14.39
C ASN A 14 7.45 -16.88 -13.18
N ARG A 15 7.82 -15.59 -13.25
CA ARG A 15 7.54 -14.62 -12.21
C ARG A 15 6.03 -14.42 -12.01
N GLU A 16 5.29 -14.29 -13.09
CA GLU A 16 3.82 -14.16 -13.06
C GLU A 16 3.15 -15.41 -12.48
N ALA A 17 3.58 -16.60 -12.91
CA ALA A 17 3.08 -17.88 -12.39
C ALA A 17 3.33 -18.01 -10.87
N VAL A 18 4.51 -17.61 -10.39
CA VAL A 18 4.84 -17.61 -8.97
C VAL A 18 3.94 -16.64 -8.19
N LEU A 19 3.75 -15.42 -8.69
CA LEU A 19 2.88 -14.45 -8.02
C LEU A 19 1.43 -14.92 -7.98
N ALA A 20 0.90 -15.50 -9.06
CA ALA A 20 -0.45 -16.07 -9.10
C ALA A 20 -0.60 -17.25 -8.12
N ALA A 21 0.40 -18.14 -8.04
CA ALA A 21 0.40 -19.26 -7.10
C ALA A 21 0.46 -18.75 -5.63
N ALA A 22 1.33 -17.78 -5.36
CA ALA A 22 1.42 -17.15 -4.05
C ALA A 22 0.09 -16.49 -3.67
N ASP A 23 -0.50 -15.72 -4.57
CA ASP A 23 -1.78 -15.05 -4.37
C ASP A 23 -2.88 -16.04 -3.98
N ALA A 24 -3.00 -17.14 -4.71
CA ALA A 24 -3.98 -18.20 -4.44
C ALA A 24 -3.74 -18.89 -3.08
N LEU A 25 -2.49 -19.14 -2.72
CA LEU A 25 -2.14 -19.77 -1.43
C LEU A 25 -2.41 -18.83 -0.26
N PHE A 26 -1.99 -17.56 -0.34
CA PHE A 26 -2.22 -16.57 0.71
C PHE A 26 -3.70 -16.19 0.88
N THR A 27 -4.51 -16.35 -0.16
CA THR A 27 -5.96 -16.13 -0.07
C THR A 27 -6.68 -17.31 0.62
N ARG A 28 -6.19 -18.55 0.41
CA ARG A 28 -6.83 -19.76 0.94
C ARG A 28 -6.42 -20.15 2.36
N ARG A 29 -5.20 -19.76 2.79
CA ARG A 29 -4.65 -20.11 4.10
C ARG A 29 -5.04 -19.06 5.15
N GLU A 30 -5.38 -19.53 6.34
CA GLU A 30 -5.76 -18.63 7.45
C GLU A 30 -4.58 -17.81 7.96
N SER A 31 -3.37 -18.38 7.93
CA SER A 31 -2.15 -17.66 8.31
C SER A 31 -1.16 -17.54 7.15
N PRO A 32 -0.63 -16.33 6.87
CA PRO A 32 0.48 -16.19 5.92
C PRO A 32 1.69 -17.04 6.28
N GLU A 33 1.91 -17.32 7.56
CA GLU A 33 3.05 -18.09 8.08
C GLU A 33 3.01 -19.55 7.60
N ASP A 34 1.82 -20.09 7.34
CA ASP A 34 1.61 -21.45 6.84
C ASP A 34 1.99 -21.63 5.37
N VAL A 35 2.30 -20.56 4.66
CA VAL A 35 2.71 -20.61 3.26
C VAL A 35 4.21 -20.55 3.16
N THR A 36 4.82 -21.66 2.78
CA THR A 36 6.28 -21.75 2.59
C THR A 36 6.70 -21.44 1.15
N MET A 37 7.97 -21.06 0.96
CA MET A 37 8.56 -20.92 -0.38
C MET A 37 8.49 -22.23 -1.19
N ALA A 38 8.52 -23.40 -0.52
CA ALA A 38 8.39 -24.70 -1.18
C ALA A 38 6.98 -24.92 -1.73
N ASP A 39 5.94 -24.55 -0.96
CA ASP A 39 4.55 -24.66 -1.39
C ASP A 39 4.29 -23.79 -2.61
N VAL A 40 4.81 -22.55 -2.60
CA VAL A 40 4.68 -21.63 -3.73
C VAL A 40 5.41 -22.15 -4.98
N ALA A 41 6.64 -22.68 -4.83
CA ALA A 41 7.38 -23.26 -5.95
C ALA A 41 6.64 -24.44 -6.58
N ALA A 42 6.11 -25.33 -5.72
CA ALA A 42 5.33 -26.49 -6.16
C ALA A 42 4.03 -26.06 -6.86
N ALA A 43 3.28 -25.12 -6.30
CA ALA A 43 2.04 -24.62 -6.88
C ALA A 43 2.27 -23.88 -8.21
N ALA A 44 3.39 -23.16 -8.34
CA ALA A 44 3.76 -22.45 -9.57
C ALA A 44 4.40 -23.36 -10.65
N GLY A 45 4.72 -24.61 -10.32
CA GLY A 45 5.43 -25.52 -11.22
C GLY A 45 6.86 -25.09 -11.54
N VAL A 46 7.53 -24.36 -10.63
CA VAL A 46 8.90 -23.89 -10.83
C VAL A 46 9.87 -24.53 -9.84
N GLY A 47 11.14 -24.64 -10.22
CA GLY A 47 12.18 -25.10 -9.31
C GLY A 47 12.44 -24.10 -8.17
N LYS A 48 12.75 -24.60 -6.95
CA LYS A 48 13.10 -23.73 -5.79
C LYS A 48 14.19 -22.72 -6.14
N GLY A 49 15.24 -23.13 -6.87
CA GLY A 49 16.32 -22.23 -7.28
C GLY A 49 15.85 -21.08 -8.19
N THR A 50 14.86 -21.32 -9.03
CA THR A 50 14.24 -20.28 -9.87
C THR A 50 13.46 -19.29 -9.02
N LEU A 51 12.71 -19.78 -8.04
CA LEU A 51 11.96 -18.94 -7.10
C LEU A 51 12.89 -18.02 -6.27
N PHE A 52 13.95 -18.62 -5.67
CA PHE A 52 14.92 -17.85 -4.87
C PHE A 52 15.70 -16.84 -5.72
N ARG A 53 16.02 -17.17 -6.97
CA ARG A 53 16.68 -16.21 -7.89
C ARG A 53 15.77 -15.03 -8.24
N ALA A 54 14.45 -15.25 -8.36
CA ALA A 54 13.49 -14.23 -8.77
C ALA A 54 13.08 -13.29 -7.63
N PHE A 55 13.05 -13.79 -6.38
CA PHE A 55 12.46 -13.06 -5.25
C PHE A 55 13.40 -12.93 -4.04
N GLY A 56 14.55 -13.62 -4.05
CA GLY A 56 15.51 -13.66 -2.96
C GLY A 56 15.02 -14.56 -1.81
N ASP A 57 14.15 -14.06 -1.00
CA ASP A 57 13.60 -14.72 0.17
C ASP A 57 12.08 -14.60 0.26
N ARG A 58 11.51 -15.07 1.37
CA ARG A 58 10.08 -14.97 1.64
C ARG A 58 9.61 -13.51 1.73
N ALA A 59 10.39 -12.64 2.34
CA ALA A 59 10.05 -11.23 2.46
C ALA A 59 10.02 -10.54 1.09
N GLY A 60 10.97 -10.88 0.20
CA GLY A 60 10.96 -10.43 -1.19
C GLY A 60 9.75 -10.91 -1.99
N LEU A 61 9.32 -12.17 -1.78
CA LEU A 61 8.10 -12.69 -2.39
C LEU A 61 6.85 -11.96 -1.89
N LEU A 62 6.71 -11.75 -0.57
CA LEU A 62 5.59 -11.02 0.03
C LEU A 62 5.53 -9.57 -0.48
N ARG A 63 6.69 -8.91 -0.57
CA ARG A 63 6.78 -7.56 -1.14
C ARG A 63 6.33 -7.53 -2.60
N ALA A 64 6.80 -8.47 -3.41
CA ALA A 64 6.39 -8.55 -4.81
C ALA A 64 4.89 -8.85 -4.99
N LEU A 65 4.31 -9.67 -4.12
CA LEU A 65 2.87 -9.94 -4.11
C LEU A 65 2.07 -8.70 -3.70
N TYR A 66 2.52 -7.98 -2.67
CA TYR A 66 1.90 -6.73 -2.23
C TYR A 66 1.89 -5.69 -3.36
N GLU A 67 3.02 -5.50 -4.03
CA GLU A 67 3.16 -4.59 -5.17
C GLU A 67 2.26 -5.00 -6.35
N ALA A 68 2.15 -6.30 -6.63
CA ALA A 68 1.28 -6.79 -7.69
C ALA A 68 -0.21 -6.54 -7.39
N ARG A 69 -0.65 -6.74 -6.15
CA ARG A 69 -2.03 -6.44 -5.72
C ARG A 69 -2.32 -4.93 -5.70
N LEU A 70 -1.30 -4.11 -5.47
CA LEU A 70 -1.43 -2.65 -5.43
C LEU A 70 -1.45 -2.02 -6.84
N GLU A 71 -0.98 -2.74 -7.86
CA GLU A 71 -0.85 -2.24 -9.24
C GLU A 71 -2.14 -1.62 -9.82
N PRO A 72 -3.34 -2.23 -9.68
CA PRO A 72 -4.58 -1.62 -10.18
C PRO A 72 -4.87 -0.24 -9.55
N ILE A 73 -4.56 -0.08 -8.26
CA ILE A 73 -4.75 1.19 -7.56
C ILE A 73 -3.74 2.21 -8.09
N ARG A 74 -2.49 1.82 -8.30
CA ARG A 74 -1.47 2.70 -8.89
C ARG A 74 -1.87 3.20 -10.27
N GLN A 75 -2.33 2.32 -11.14
CA GLN A 75 -2.82 2.70 -12.47
C GLN A 75 -3.99 3.68 -12.38
N ALA A 76 -4.95 3.44 -11.47
CA ALA A 76 -6.07 4.34 -11.26
C ALA A 76 -5.61 5.73 -10.76
N VAL A 77 -4.58 5.78 -9.92
CA VAL A 77 -4.00 7.02 -9.39
C VAL A 77 -3.20 7.79 -10.45
N GLU A 78 -2.45 7.10 -11.29
CA GLU A 78 -1.56 7.72 -12.27
C GLU A 78 -2.30 8.19 -13.52
N THR A 79 -3.23 7.39 -14.03
CA THR A 79 -3.86 7.61 -15.32
C THR A 79 -5.38 7.42 -15.33
N GLY A 80 -5.97 7.05 -14.20
CA GLY A 80 -7.40 6.75 -14.10
C GLY A 80 -8.29 8.00 -14.06
N PRO A 81 -9.61 7.78 -14.12
CA PRO A 81 -10.59 8.83 -13.95
C PRO A 81 -10.73 9.25 -12.46
N PRO A 82 -11.49 10.33 -12.18
CA PRO A 82 -11.93 10.60 -10.81
C PRO A 82 -12.59 9.37 -10.14
N PRO A 83 -12.46 9.19 -8.82
CA PRO A 83 -11.88 10.15 -7.86
C PRO A 83 -10.38 10.00 -7.60
N LEU A 84 -9.69 8.98 -8.17
CA LEU A 84 -8.28 8.71 -7.88
C LEU A 84 -7.32 9.42 -8.84
N GLY A 85 -7.73 9.60 -10.09
CA GLY A 85 -6.90 10.10 -11.17
C GLY A 85 -6.48 11.57 -11.00
N PRO A 86 -5.48 12.01 -11.79
CA PRO A 86 -4.87 13.34 -11.65
C PRO A 86 -5.83 14.49 -11.97
N GLY A 87 -6.93 14.24 -12.67
CA GLY A 87 -7.96 15.26 -12.96
C GLY A 87 -8.93 15.54 -11.81
N THR A 88 -8.78 14.87 -10.65
CA THR A 88 -9.65 15.09 -9.49
C THR A 88 -9.21 16.33 -8.71
N PRO A 89 -10.13 17.22 -8.31
CA PRO A 89 -9.80 18.36 -7.45
C PRO A 89 -9.08 17.88 -6.17
N PRO A 90 -8.03 18.58 -5.71
CA PRO A 90 -7.19 18.12 -4.60
C PRO A 90 -7.96 17.79 -3.32
N ARG A 91 -8.97 18.58 -2.96
CA ARG A 91 -9.80 18.37 -1.76
C ARG A 91 -10.65 17.10 -1.82
N ASP A 92 -11.00 16.64 -3.03
CA ASP A 92 -11.75 15.40 -3.26
C ASP A 92 -10.79 14.22 -3.44
N ARG A 93 -9.61 14.48 -4.01
CA ARG A 93 -8.61 13.45 -4.29
C ARG A 93 -7.95 12.90 -3.03
N VAL A 94 -7.60 13.77 -2.07
CA VAL A 94 -6.95 13.35 -0.80
C VAL A 94 -7.79 12.30 -0.06
N PRO A 95 -9.08 12.52 0.26
CA PRO A 95 -9.90 11.49 0.91
C PRO A 95 -10.05 10.22 0.07
N ALA A 96 -10.15 10.33 -1.25
CA ALA A 96 -10.26 9.17 -2.14
C ALA A 96 -8.98 8.31 -2.14
N LEU A 97 -7.80 8.93 -2.16
CA LEU A 97 -6.52 8.24 -2.06
C LEU A 97 -6.40 7.49 -0.73
N LEU A 98 -6.72 8.12 0.38
CA LEU A 98 -6.65 7.52 1.71
C LEU A 98 -7.68 6.40 1.89
N ASP A 99 -8.88 6.55 1.34
CA ASP A 99 -9.89 5.50 1.32
C ASP A 99 -9.42 4.28 0.52
N ALA A 100 -8.81 4.49 -0.64
CA ALA A 100 -8.24 3.41 -1.46
C ALA A 100 -7.11 2.67 -0.73
N ILE A 101 -6.21 3.40 -0.04
CA ILE A 101 -5.14 2.80 0.78
C ILE A 101 -5.73 2.00 1.94
N LEU A 102 -6.72 2.55 2.66
CA LEU A 102 -7.38 1.86 3.76
C LEU A 102 -8.09 0.59 3.28
N CYS A 103 -8.89 0.68 2.22
CA CYS A 103 -9.57 -0.48 1.64
C CYS A 103 -8.58 -1.56 1.24
N PHE A 104 -7.49 -1.18 0.56
CA PHE A 104 -6.44 -2.11 0.18
C PHE A 104 -5.84 -2.82 1.41
N LYS A 105 -5.54 -2.11 2.48
CA LYS A 105 -5.00 -2.70 3.72
C LYS A 105 -6.01 -3.59 4.44
N LEU A 106 -7.28 -3.21 4.46
CA LEU A 106 -8.35 -4.06 4.99
C LEU A 106 -8.52 -5.35 4.19
N ASP A 107 -8.40 -5.30 2.86
CA ASP A 107 -8.49 -6.48 1.98
C ASP A 107 -7.24 -7.36 2.05
N ASN A 108 -6.08 -6.77 2.35
CA ASN A 108 -4.78 -7.43 2.39
C ASN A 108 -4.16 -7.40 3.80
N ARG A 109 -4.99 -7.36 4.85
CA ARG A 109 -4.60 -7.10 6.23
C ARG A 109 -3.37 -7.87 6.69
N ARG A 110 -3.37 -9.20 6.54
CA ARG A 110 -2.26 -10.06 6.97
C ARG A 110 -0.97 -9.81 6.19
N LEU A 111 -1.09 -9.57 4.89
CA LEU A 111 0.05 -9.28 4.03
C LEU A 111 0.66 -7.91 4.36
N ALA A 112 -0.19 -6.91 4.57
CA ALA A 112 0.24 -5.56 4.93
C ALA A 112 0.94 -5.55 6.30
N LEU A 113 0.38 -6.25 7.28
CA LEU A 113 0.95 -6.38 8.61
C LEU A 113 2.32 -7.09 8.58
N ALA A 114 2.41 -8.24 7.88
CA ALA A 114 3.66 -8.99 7.75
C ALA A 114 4.79 -8.18 7.10
N LEU A 115 4.45 -7.22 6.23
CA LEU A 115 5.43 -6.33 5.60
C LEU A 115 5.83 -5.15 6.49
N GLU A 116 4.90 -4.61 7.27
CA GLU A 116 5.18 -3.50 8.19
C GLU A 116 5.95 -3.98 9.43
N GLU A 117 5.70 -5.19 9.93
CA GLU A 117 6.37 -5.78 11.10
C GLU A 117 7.70 -6.47 10.74
N GLY A 118 7.76 -7.14 9.59
CA GLY A 118 8.90 -7.96 9.18
C GLY A 118 10.13 -7.19 8.69
N GLY A 119 10.08 -5.86 8.64
CA GLY A 119 11.17 -5.02 8.15
C GLY A 119 12.23 -4.75 9.22
N THR A 120 13.51 -5.04 8.93
CA THR A 120 14.65 -4.62 9.75
C THR A 120 14.97 -3.12 9.65
N SER A 121 14.33 -2.41 8.72
CA SER A 121 14.45 -0.96 8.49
C SER A 121 13.14 -0.26 8.81
N SER A 122 13.22 1.05 9.09
CA SER A 122 12.04 1.89 9.35
C SER A 122 10.99 1.72 8.23
N PRO A 123 9.70 1.50 8.57
CA PRO A 123 8.63 1.37 7.59
C PRO A 123 8.47 2.62 6.71
N TYR A 124 8.94 3.77 7.18
CA TYR A 124 8.94 5.04 6.45
C TYR A 124 9.96 5.09 5.30
N ARG A 125 10.93 4.15 5.25
CA ARG A 125 11.91 3.99 4.17
C ARG A 125 11.50 2.93 3.14
N ALA A 126 10.32 2.34 3.28
CA ALA A 126 9.80 1.41 2.31
C ALA A 126 9.38 2.17 1.04
N GLU A 127 9.80 1.67 -0.13
CA GLU A 127 9.55 2.32 -1.42
C GLU A 127 8.07 2.63 -1.68
N HIS A 128 7.17 1.74 -1.27
CA HIS A 128 5.73 1.96 -1.36
C HIS A 128 5.26 3.11 -0.47
N TYR A 129 5.85 3.27 0.74
CA TYR A 129 5.52 4.38 1.63
C TYR A 129 5.99 5.71 1.05
N GLU A 130 7.24 5.78 0.58
CA GLU A 130 7.81 6.99 -0.02
C GLU A 130 6.99 7.46 -1.23
N ARG A 131 6.51 6.51 -2.06
CA ARG A 131 5.62 6.83 -3.20
C ARG A 131 4.29 7.42 -2.76
N TRP A 132 3.62 6.82 -1.78
CA TRP A 132 2.36 7.34 -1.26
C TRP A 132 2.53 8.69 -0.58
N HIS A 133 3.59 8.86 0.19
CA HIS A 133 3.92 10.12 0.83
C HIS A 133 4.16 11.23 -0.18
N SER A 134 5.00 10.99 -1.18
CA SER A 134 5.31 11.97 -2.23
C SER A 134 4.07 12.37 -3.03
N LEU A 135 3.23 11.40 -3.39
CA LEU A 135 1.97 11.66 -4.08
C LEU A 135 1.02 12.51 -3.23
N LEU A 136 0.80 12.09 -1.99
CA LEU A 136 -0.14 12.76 -1.09
C LEU A 136 0.31 14.19 -0.80
N ARG A 137 1.60 14.39 -0.52
CA ARG A 137 2.21 15.70 -0.35
C ARG A 137 1.97 16.59 -1.58
N ALA A 138 2.26 16.08 -2.79
CA ALA A 138 2.06 16.85 -4.02
C ALA A 138 0.59 17.25 -4.27
N VAL A 139 -0.38 16.44 -3.82
CA VAL A 139 -1.79 16.77 -3.89
C VAL A 139 -2.18 17.81 -2.83
N LEU A 140 -1.65 17.67 -1.59
CA LEU A 140 -1.90 18.61 -0.49
C LEU A 140 -1.33 19.99 -0.77
N GLU A 141 -0.16 20.09 -1.41
CA GLU A 141 0.46 21.37 -1.83
C GLU A 141 -0.41 22.18 -2.79
N GLN A 142 -1.36 21.54 -3.47
CA GLN A 142 -2.31 22.21 -4.37
C GLN A 142 -3.53 22.77 -3.62
N ILE A 143 -3.69 22.52 -2.32
CA ILE A 143 -4.83 22.99 -1.53
C ILE A 143 -4.52 24.38 -0.96
N PRO A 144 -5.22 25.45 -1.41
CA PRO A 144 -4.98 26.77 -0.90
C PRO A 144 -5.20 26.87 0.62
N GLY A 145 -4.27 27.50 1.32
CA GLY A 145 -4.32 27.71 2.76
C GLY A 145 -3.91 26.51 3.62
N LEU A 146 -3.56 25.37 3.03
CA LEU A 146 -2.98 24.25 3.76
C LEU A 146 -1.48 24.48 3.90
N THR A 147 -1.00 24.51 5.14
CA THR A 147 0.42 24.61 5.47
C THR A 147 0.97 23.25 5.86
N ASP A 148 2.29 23.09 5.79
CA ASP A 148 3.01 21.88 6.20
C ASP A 148 2.45 20.58 5.56
N SER A 149 2.41 20.57 4.23
CA SER A 149 1.91 19.43 3.45
C SER A 149 2.73 18.16 3.68
N ASP A 150 4.01 18.30 4.03
CA ASP A 150 4.89 17.17 4.29
C ASP A 150 4.48 16.42 5.58
N PHE A 151 4.38 17.12 6.70
CA PHE A 151 3.92 16.52 7.94
C PHE A 151 2.47 16.04 7.86
N THR A 152 1.60 16.80 7.19
CA THR A 152 0.21 16.41 6.98
C THR A 152 0.11 15.09 6.20
N ALA A 153 0.93 14.88 5.16
CA ALA A 153 0.99 13.62 4.43
C ALA A 153 1.40 12.45 5.33
N HIS A 154 2.42 12.63 6.18
CA HIS A 154 2.83 11.64 7.17
C HIS A 154 1.70 11.30 8.16
N ALA A 155 1.04 12.32 8.72
CA ALA A 155 -0.04 12.14 9.69
C ALA A 155 -1.26 11.42 9.09
N LEU A 156 -1.63 11.75 7.85
CA LEU A 156 -2.73 11.10 7.13
C LEU A 156 -2.40 9.64 6.80
N LEU A 157 -1.17 9.35 6.36
CA LEU A 157 -0.73 7.98 6.10
C LEU A 157 -0.63 7.15 7.39
N ALA A 158 -0.26 7.77 8.52
CA ALA A 158 -0.24 7.09 9.81
C ALA A 158 -1.63 6.58 10.21
N ALA A 159 -2.70 7.29 9.85
CA ALA A 159 -4.08 6.85 10.08
C ALA A 159 -4.51 5.61 9.26
N THR A 160 -3.71 5.22 8.27
CA THR A 160 -3.95 4.02 7.43
C THR A 160 -2.91 2.92 7.66
N ARG A 161 -2.08 2.99 8.70
CA ARG A 161 -1.06 1.96 8.99
C ARG A 161 -1.70 0.61 9.26
N ALA A 162 -1.04 -0.46 8.82
CA ALA A 162 -1.57 -1.81 8.97
C ALA A 162 -1.67 -2.24 10.44
N ASP A 163 -0.71 -1.83 11.28
CA ASP A 163 -0.73 -2.08 12.72
C ASP A 163 -1.91 -1.39 13.41
N LEU A 164 -2.20 -0.13 13.08
CA LEU A 164 -3.38 0.59 13.60
C LEU A 164 -4.69 -0.05 13.11
N VAL A 165 -4.77 -0.40 11.82
CA VAL A 165 -5.94 -1.09 11.26
C VAL A 165 -6.17 -2.42 11.94
N GLU A 166 -5.09 -3.20 12.20
CA GLU A 166 -5.15 -4.47 12.91
C GLU A 166 -5.64 -4.29 14.35
N HIS A 167 -5.04 -3.35 15.09
CA HIS A 167 -5.45 -3.05 16.45
C HIS A 167 -6.95 -2.72 16.53
N LEU A 168 -7.42 -1.79 15.70
CA LEU A 168 -8.81 -1.36 15.72
C LEU A 168 -9.79 -2.45 15.27
N THR A 169 -9.48 -3.20 14.21
CA THR A 169 -10.44 -4.20 13.67
C THR A 169 -10.29 -5.58 14.30
N GLY A 170 -9.11 -5.94 14.76
CA GLY A 170 -8.80 -7.24 15.38
C GLY A 170 -8.98 -7.23 16.88
N GLU A 171 -8.32 -6.30 17.59
CA GLU A 171 -8.30 -6.29 19.05
C GLU A 171 -9.51 -5.53 19.62
N GLU A 172 -9.81 -4.32 19.11
CA GLU A 172 -10.97 -3.54 19.57
C GLU A 172 -12.30 -3.97 18.94
N GLY A 173 -12.27 -4.84 17.94
CA GLY A 173 -13.47 -5.36 17.27
C GLY A 173 -14.27 -4.30 16.50
N VAL A 174 -13.63 -3.23 16.06
CA VAL A 174 -14.29 -2.20 15.25
C VAL A 174 -14.74 -2.80 13.91
N PRO A 175 -16.06 -2.78 13.59
CA PRO A 175 -16.53 -3.29 12.32
C PRO A 175 -15.87 -2.59 11.14
N ARG A 176 -15.50 -3.35 10.12
CA ARG A 176 -14.84 -2.86 8.91
C ARG A 176 -15.60 -1.70 8.26
N GLU A 177 -16.93 -1.76 8.29
CA GLU A 177 -17.82 -0.73 7.72
C GLU A 177 -17.68 0.62 8.43
N ARG A 178 -17.21 0.62 9.67
CA ARG A 178 -16.97 1.84 10.46
C ARG A 178 -15.61 2.47 10.21
N MET A 179 -14.65 1.75 9.66
CA MET A 179 -13.30 2.28 9.43
C MET A 179 -13.29 3.40 8.39
N ARG A 180 -13.96 3.21 7.26
CA ARG A 180 -14.03 4.21 6.18
C ARG A 180 -14.65 5.54 6.63
N PRO A 181 -15.84 5.58 7.25
CA PRO A 181 -16.41 6.82 7.77
C PRO A 181 -15.54 7.52 8.81
N ARG A 182 -14.84 6.77 9.67
CA ARG A 182 -13.93 7.34 10.67
C ARG A 182 -12.75 8.03 10.00
N LEU A 183 -12.12 7.37 9.02
CA LEU A 183 -11.03 7.97 8.25
C LEU A 183 -11.51 9.20 7.48
N ALA A 184 -12.65 9.13 6.78
CA ALA A 184 -13.21 10.25 6.04
C ALA A 184 -13.47 11.47 6.94
N ASN A 185 -14.04 11.27 8.14
CA ASN A 185 -14.26 12.34 9.11
C ASN A 185 -12.94 12.94 9.61
N PHE A 186 -11.92 12.13 9.87
CA PHE A 186 -10.59 12.61 10.25
C PHE A 186 -9.96 13.45 9.14
N VAL A 187 -9.95 12.95 7.91
CA VAL A 187 -9.42 13.68 6.75
C VAL A 187 -10.15 15.00 6.53
N THR A 188 -11.48 15.01 6.62
CA THR A 188 -12.28 16.24 6.50
C THR A 188 -11.87 17.29 7.53
N LYS A 189 -11.66 16.88 8.78
CA LYS A 189 -11.20 17.80 9.85
C LYS A 189 -9.80 18.35 9.57
N VAL A 190 -8.87 17.52 9.13
CA VAL A 190 -7.51 17.95 8.78
C VAL A 190 -7.53 18.96 7.62
N LEU A 191 -8.31 18.68 6.57
CA LEU A 191 -8.40 19.58 5.41
C LEU A 191 -9.20 20.87 5.67
N ALA A 192 -10.08 20.87 6.67
CA ALA A 192 -10.84 22.06 7.10
C ALA A 192 -10.02 22.98 8.03
N SER A 193 -8.97 22.48 8.66
CA SER A 193 -8.09 23.28 9.53
C SER A 193 -7.27 24.21 8.63
N GLY A 194 -7.74 25.44 8.44
CA GLY A 194 -6.95 26.55 7.91
C GLY A 194 -5.81 26.93 8.89
N PRO A 195 -4.91 27.85 8.50
CA PRO A 195 -3.83 28.28 9.37
C PRO A 195 -4.43 28.76 10.71
N PRO A 196 -3.77 28.46 11.85
CA PRO A 196 -4.21 28.94 13.13
C PRO A 196 -4.34 30.47 13.05
N GLN A 197 -5.55 30.97 13.23
CA GLN A 197 -5.77 32.43 13.35
C GLN A 197 -5.10 32.87 14.67
N GLY A 198 -3.99 33.61 14.56
CA GLY A 198 -3.42 34.36 15.65
C GLY A 198 -2.34 33.67 16.45
N LEU A 199 -1.14 33.60 15.91
CA LEU A 199 0.08 33.93 16.65
C LEU A 199 0.59 35.21 16.01
N THR A 200 -0.03 36.37 16.38
CA THR A 200 0.65 37.65 16.28
C THR A 200 1.91 37.52 17.12
N ALA A 201 3.07 37.53 16.46
CA ALA A 201 4.32 37.80 17.13
C ALA A 201 4.17 39.15 17.85
N GLU A 202 4.01 39.13 19.15
CA GLU A 202 4.32 40.29 19.99
C GLU A 202 5.84 40.29 20.13
N GLU A 203 6.42 41.41 19.68
CA GLU A 203 7.82 41.81 19.86
C GLU A 203 8.25 41.82 21.31
#